data_9065ecd068ee0eb13f14fa7ac6ba8ca8
#
_entry.id   9065ecd068ee0eb13f14fa7ac6ba8ca8
#
_cell.length_a   1.000
_cell.length_b   1.000
_cell.length_c   1.000
_cell.angle_alpha   90.00
_cell.angle_beta   90.00
_cell.angle_gamma   90.00
#
_symmetry.space_group_name_H-M   'P 1'
#
loop_
_entity.id
_entity.type
_entity.pdbx_description
1 polymer ?
#
loop_
_entity_poly.entity_id
_entity_poly.type
_entity_poly.pdbx_seq_one_letter_code
_entity_poly.pdbx_strand_id
1 'polypeptide(L)'
;MKKILSLSVLALSLSIISCKEEKKTPEGPTQMERVMAIHDEVMPEMGKLGKLVGQLKAKVDTTEVGQQYEAAMKDLQEAHVSMMDWMKEFGDRFNSDEILNGKELTEQKQKWLNEEEEKVQVVKDQINNSIAKAEALLAKAKEE
;
A
#
# COMPACT_ATOMS: atom_id res chain seq x y z
N MET A 1 54.76 -69.90 -7.28
CA MET A 1 54.56 -69.07 -6.11
C MET A 1 54.72 -67.60 -6.56
N LYS A 2 53.76 -67.02 -7.14
CA LYS A 2 53.75 -65.56 -7.56
C LYS A 2 52.54 -64.86 -6.97
N LYS A 3 52.83 -64.01 -6.05
CA LYS A 3 51.78 -63.13 -5.41
C LYS A 3 51.47 -62.00 -6.37
N ILE A 4 50.25 -61.93 -6.83
CA ILE A 4 49.74 -60.82 -7.65
C ILE A 4 49.09 -59.81 -6.67
N LEU A 5 49.73 -58.68 -6.57
CA LEU A 5 49.28 -57.52 -5.77
C LEU A 5 48.25 -56.76 -6.62
N SER A 6 46.98 -56.89 -6.28
CA SER A 6 45.94 -56.14 -6.95
C SER A 6 45.83 -54.75 -6.33
N LEU A 7 46.18 -53.73 -7.09
CA LEU A 7 46.09 -52.32 -6.68
C LEU A 7 44.69 -51.77 -7.06
N SER A 8 43.80 -51.75 -6.09
CA SER A 8 42.50 -51.14 -6.27
C SER A 8 42.59 -49.61 -6.16
N VAL A 9 42.49 -48.94 -7.29
CA VAL A 9 42.37 -47.50 -7.35
C VAL A 9 40.94 -47.13 -7.04
N LEU A 10 40.68 -46.60 -5.84
CA LEU A 10 39.39 -46.06 -5.40
C LEU A 10 39.26 -44.63 -5.97
N ALA A 11 38.55 -44.52 -7.07
CA ALA A 11 38.16 -43.20 -7.63
C ALA A 11 37.11 -42.52 -6.75
N LEU A 12 37.55 -41.56 -5.95
CA LEU A 12 36.68 -40.71 -5.12
C LEU A 12 36.01 -39.66 -6.01
N SER A 13 34.80 -39.97 -6.48
CA SER A 13 33.95 -39.02 -7.23
C SER A 13 33.44 -37.91 -6.28
N LEU A 14 34.04 -36.71 -6.32
CA LEU A 14 33.48 -35.53 -5.69
C LEU A 14 32.24 -35.11 -6.47
N SER A 15 31.08 -35.51 -5.97
CA SER A 15 29.78 -34.94 -6.38
C SER A 15 29.67 -33.54 -5.76
N ILE A 16 30.00 -32.49 -6.53
CA ILE A 16 29.64 -31.11 -6.18
C ILE A 16 28.12 -31.00 -6.30
N ILE A 17 27.43 -31.13 -5.17
CA ILE A 17 26.04 -30.77 -5.02
C ILE A 17 26.03 -29.24 -5.11
N SER A 18 25.78 -28.70 -6.31
CA SER A 18 25.45 -27.31 -6.51
C SER A 18 24.04 -27.12 -5.92
N CYS A 19 24.00 -26.73 -4.66
CA CYS A 19 22.77 -26.16 -4.11
C CYS A 19 22.45 -24.88 -4.87
N LYS A 20 21.60 -25.00 -5.88
CA LYS A 20 20.87 -23.88 -6.44
C LYS A 20 19.95 -23.45 -5.32
N GLU A 21 20.25 -22.34 -4.66
CA GLU A 21 19.30 -21.70 -3.75
C GLU A 21 18.05 -21.39 -4.57
N GLU A 22 17.03 -22.24 -4.45
CA GLU A 22 15.68 -21.87 -4.85
C GLU A 22 15.32 -20.69 -3.94
N LYS A 23 15.25 -19.47 -4.53
CA LYS A 23 14.60 -18.33 -3.89
C LYS A 23 13.21 -18.82 -3.48
N LYS A 24 13.02 -19.12 -2.19
CA LYS A 24 11.70 -19.41 -1.64
C LYS A 24 10.84 -18.22 -1.97
N THR A 25 9.84 -18.42 -2.83
CA THR A 25 8.77 -17.43 -3.03
C THR A 25 8.18 -17.16 -1.64
N PRO A 26 8.12 -15.92 -1.17
CA PRO A 26 7.53 -15.63 0.13
C PRO A 26 6.10 -16.19 0.16
N GLU A 27 5.74 -16.92 1.21
CA GLU A 27 4.36 -17.34 1.43
C GLU A 27 3.54 -16.09 1.81
N GLY A 28 2.82 -15.50 0.85
CA GLY A 28 1.98 -14.34 1.05
C GLY A 28 2.23 -13.22 0.02
N PRO A 29 1.42 -12.15 0.09
CA PRO A 29 1.54 -11.04 -0.84
C PRO A 29 2.88 -10.32 -0.68
N THR A 30 3.46 -9.92 -1.80
CA THR A 30 4.66 -9.06 -1.82
C THR A 30 4.35 -7.70 -1.16
N GLN A 31 5.38 -6.95 -0.82
CA GLN A 31 5.19 -5.61 -0.27
C GLN A 31 4.47 -4.67 -1.25
N MET A 32 4.81 -4.76 -2.55
CA MET A 32 4.12 -3.98 -3.60
C MET A 32 2.62 -4.32 -3.65
N GLU A 33 2.28 -5.61 -3.60
CA GLU A 33 0.88 -6.04 -3.58
C GLU A 33 0.14 -5.55 -2.32
N ARG A 34 0.80 -5.49 -1.16
CA ARG A 34 0.19 -4.93 0.05
C ARG A 34 -0.07 -3.42 -0.08
N VAL A 35 0.88 -2.66 -0.61
CA VAL A 35 0.71 -1.22 -0.86
C VAL A 35 -0.46 -0.98 -1.80
N MET A 36 -0.51 -1.72 -2.91
CA MET A 36 -1.63 -1.62 -3.86
C MET A 36 -2.96 -2.07 -3.25
N ALA A 37 -2.98 -3.10 -2.41
CA ALA A 37 -4.20 -3.54 -1.74
C ALA A 37 -4.76 -2.47 -0.79
N ILE A 38 -3.91 -1.72 -0.08
CA ILE A 38 -4.34 -0.59 0.76
C ILE A 38 -4.96 0.51 -0.10
N HIS A 39 -4.33 0.88 -1.22
CA HIS A 39 -4.86 1.83 -2.19
C HIS A 39 -6.22 1.38 -2.72
N ASP A 40 -6.33 0.14 -3.18
CA ASP A 40 -7.55 -0.41 -3.79
C ASP A 40 -8.70 -0.52 -2.79
N GLU A 41 -8.41 -0.69 -1.50
CA GLU A 41 -9.41 -0.70 -0.43
C GLU A 41 -10.10 0.66 -0.27
N VAL A 42 -9.36 1.78 -0.42
CA VAL A 42 -9.91 3.12 -0.17
C VAL A 42 -10.36 3.85 -1.43
N MET A 43 -9.93 3.43 -2.62
CA MET A 43 -10.34 4.08 -3.87
C MET A 43 -11.86 4.12 -4.10
N PRO A 44 -12.65 3.09 -3.75
CA PRO A 44 -14.12 3.18 -3.82
C PRO A 44 -14.72 4.27 -2.93
N GLU A 45 -14.06 4.62 -1.81
CA GLU A 45 -14.54 5.63 -0.87
C GLU A 45 -14.40 7.07 -1.41
N MET A 46 -13.59 7.30 -2.46
CA MET A 46 -13.39 8.63 -3.04
C MET A 46 -14.68 9.22 -3.59
N GLY A 47 -15.58 8.40 -4.15
CA GLY A 47 -16.90 8.82 -4.59
C GLY A 47 -17.82 9.25 -3.43
N LYS A 48 -17.76 8.53 -2.30
CA LYS A 48 -18.48 8.85 -1.07
C LYS A 48 -17.98 10.15 -0.46
N LEU A 49 -16.66 10.31 -0.41
CA LEU A 49 -16.02 11.54 0.06
C LEU A 49 -16.52 12.76 -0.70
N GLY A 50 -16.56 12.72 -2.03
CA GLY A 50 -17.09 13.82 -2.85
C GLY A 50 -18.58 14.14 -2.57
N LYS A 51 -19.42 13.12 -2.34
CA LYS A 51 -20.82 13.31 -1.95
C LYS A 51 -20.95 14.01 -0.59
N LEU A 52 -20.14 13.60 0.40
CA LEU A 52 -20.15 14.19 1.75
C LEU A 52 -19.70 15.66 1.71
N VAL A 53 -18.69 16.02 0.91
CA VAL A 53 -18.30 17.41 0.67
C VAL A 53 -19.48 18.23 0.18
N GLY A 54 -20.25 17.73 -0.80
CA GLY A 54 -21.44 18.40 -1.31
C GLY A 54 -22.53 18.59 -0.24
N GLN A 55 -22.78 17.58 0.60
CA GLN A 55 -23.78 17.64 1.68
C GLN A 55 -23.40 18.61 2.78
N LEU A 56 -22.13 18.62 3.21
CA LEU A 56 -21.63 19.55 4.21
C LEU A 56 -21.64 20.98 3.71
N LYS A 57 -21.20 21.21 2.46
CA LYS A 57 -21.18 22.54 1.84
C LYS A 57 -22.54 23.26 1.93
N ALA A 58 -23.64 22.53 1.77
CA ALA A 58 -25.00 23.08 1.86
C ALA A 58 -25.40 23.49 3.28
N LYS A 59 -24.62 23.13 4.30
CA LYS A 59 -24.90 23.39 5.73
C LYS A 59 -23.90 24.38 6.37
N VAL A 60 -22.89 24.80 5.62
CA VAL A 60 -21.91 25.79 6.08
C VAL A 60 -22.57 27.16 6.23
N ASP A 61 -22.45 27.73 7.42
CA ASP A 61 -22.86 29.11 7.74
C ASP A 61 -21.97 29.69 8.84
N THR A 62 -22.35 30.85 9.38
CA THR A 62 -21.57 31.56 10.41
C THR A 62 -21.82 31.05 11.84
N THR A 63 -22.73 30.10 12.03
CA THR A 63 -22.99 29.49 13.34
C THR A 63 -21.85 28.57 13.76
N GLU A 64 -21.78 28.26 15.06
CA GLU A 64 -20.82 27.31 15.59
C GLU A 64 -20.94 25.92 14.91
N VAL A 65 -22.18 25.49 14.68
CA VAL A 65 -22.46 24.23 13.99
C VAL A 65 -22.09 24.31 12.51
N GLY A 66 -22.40 25.44 11.84
CA GLY A 66 -21.98 25.69 10.45
C GLY A 66 -20.45 25.65 10.24
N GLN A 67 -19.69 26.17 11.22
CA GLN A 67 -18.24 26.10 11.21
C GLN A 67 -17.72 24.65 11.40
N GLN A 68 -18.42 23.80 12.16
CA GLN A 68 -18.07 22.38 12.26
C GLN A 68 -18.29 21.65 10.93
N TYR A 69 -19.33 21.98 10.17
CA TYR A 69 -19.52 21.47 8.81
C TYR A 69 -18.41 21.92 7.86
N GLU A 70 -17.98 23.19 7.96
CA GLU A 70 -16.88 23.70 7.16
C GLU A 70 -15.57 22.96 7.47
N ALA A 71 -15.25 22.74 8.74
CA ALA A 71 -14.05 22.01 9.15
C ALA A 71 -14.07 20.57 8.65
N ALA A 72 -15.18 19.86 8.80
CA ALA A 72 -15.31 18.49 8.31
C ALA A 72 -15.24 18.41 6.76
N MET A 73 -15.78 19.41 6.06
CA MET A 73 -15.67 19.52 4.60
C MET A 73 -14.20 19.70 4.17
N LYS A 74 -13.44 20.54 4.87
CA LYS A 74 -12.00 20.73 4.62
C LYS A 74 -11.22 19.45 4.88
N ASP A 75 -11.46 18.74 5.97
CA ASP A 75 -10.82 17.46 6.28
C ASP A 75 -11.01 16.44 5.13
N LEU A 76 -12.22 16.34 4.57
CA LEU A 76 -12.51 15.48 3.42
C LEU A 76 -11.75 15.93 2.16
N GLN A 77 -11.70 17.23 1.89
CA GLN A 77 -10.98 17.76 0.73
C GLN A 77 -9.47 17.50 0.83
N GLU A 78 -8.89 17.68 2.02
CA GLU A 78 -7.49 17.37 2.30
C GLU A 78 -7.20 15.88 2.13
N ALA A 79 -8.07 15.01 2.62
CA ALA A 79 -7.95 13.56 2.43
C ALA A 79 -7.97 13.17 0.94
N HIS A 80 -8.82 13.82 0.13
CA HIS A 80 -8.84 13.63 -1.32
C HIS A 80 -7.51 14.05 -1.95
N VAL A 81 -7.00 15.23 -1.60
CA VAL A 81 -5.72 15.75 -2.12
C VAL A 81 -4.58 14.81 -1.72
N SER A 82 -4.54 14.37 -0.47
CA SER A 82 -3.51 13.44 0.02
C SER A 82 -3.44 12.14 -0.81
N MET A 83 -4.59 11.59 -1.21
CA MET A 83 -4.62 10.41 -2.08
C MET A 83 -4.11 10.72 -3.49
N MET A 84 -4.52 11.84 -4.07
CA MET A 84 -4.07 12.24 -5.42
C MET A 84 -2.55 12.50 -5.44
N ASP A 85 -2.03 13.15 -4.42
CA ASP A 85 -0.59 13.44 -4.28
C ASP A 85 0.19 12.14 -4.08
N TRP A 86 -0.30 11.23 -3.20
CA TRP A 86 0.32 9.93 -3.00
C TRP A 86 0.38 9.12 -4.30
N MET A 87 -0.72 9.03 -5.05
CA MET A 87 -0.77 8.31 -6.34
C MET A 87 0.24 8.86 -7.34
N LYS A 88 0.36 10.19 -7.39
CA LYS A 88 1.32 10.86 -8.26
C LYS A 88 2.76 10.53 -7.85
N GLU A 89 3.11 10.70 -6.58
CA GLU A 89 4.46 10.41 -6.05
C GLU A 89 4.83 8.94 -6.23
N PHE A 90 3.89 8.03 -5.99
CA PHE A 90 4.08 6.61 -6.19
C PHE A 90 4.35 6.27 -7.65
N GLY A 91 3.59 6.83 -8.58
CA GLY A 91 3.78 6.65 -10.01
C GLY A 91 5.07 7.29 -10.55
N ASP A 92 5.57 8.35 -9.90
CA ASP A 92 6.88 8.94 -10.24
C ASP A 92 8.06 8.05 -9.77
N ARG A 93 7.85 7.22 -8.72
CA ARG A 93 8.88 6.32 -8.15
C ARG A 93 8.92 4.94 -8.81
N PHE A 94 7.75 4.40 -9.21
CA PHE A 94 7.62 3.02 -9.69
C PHE A 94 6.97 2.99 -11.07
N ASN A 95 7.51 2.15 -11.94
CA ASN A 95 6.93 1.93 -13.27
C ASN A 95 5.93 0.76 -13.26
N SER A 96 5.14 0.65 -14.34
CA SER A 96 4.09 -0.37 -14.47
C SER A 96 4.60 -1.81 -14.33
N ASP A 97 5.83 -2.12 -14.79
CA ASP A 97 6.37 -3.48 -14.67
C ASP A 97 6.69 -3.81 -13.21
N GLU A 98 7.15 -2.83 -12.42
CA GLU A 98 7.45 -2.99 -11.00
C GLU A 98 6.17 -3.12 -10.18
N ILE A 99 5.12 -2.38 -10.55
CA ILE A 99 3.82 -2.39 -9.85
C ILE A 99 3.01 -3.65 -10.18
N LEU A 100 2.89 -4.00 -11.47
CA LEU A 100 1.94 -5.00 -11.95
C LEU A 100 2.56 -6.36 -12.25
N ASN A 101 3.83 -6.40 -12.64
CA ASN A 101 4.48 -7.60 -13.16
C ASN A 101 5.56 -8.16 -12.22
N GLY A 102 5.71 -7.59 -11.02
CA GLY A 102 6.66 -8.09 -10.01
C GLY A 102 8.12 -7.95 -10.41
N LYS A 103 8.46 -6.97 -11.27
CA LYS A 103 9.86 -6.70 -11.62
C LYS A 103 10.65 -6.34 -10.37
N GLU A 104 11.85 -6.93 -10.25
CA GLU A 104 12.71 -6.73 -9.09
C GLU A 104 13.08 -5.24 -8.92
N LEU A 105 12.97 -4.76 -7.68
CA LEU A 105 13.29 -3.40 -7.32
C LEU A 105 14.78 -3.25 -7.00
N THR A 106 15.35 -2.09 -7.31
CA THR A 106 16.68 -1.71 -6.81
C THR A 106 16.62 -1.49 -5.29
N GLU A 107 17.76 -1.54 -4.61
CA GLU A 107 17.83 -1.25 -3.17
C GLU A 107 17.23 0.11 -2.80
N GLN A 108 17.43 1.13 -3.65
CA GLN A 108 16.86 2.44 -3.44
C GLN A 108 15.34 2.43 -3.57
N LYS A 109 14.79 1.74 -4.57
CA LYS A 109 13.35 1.61 -4.75
C LYS A 109 12.71 0.78 -3.64
N GLN A 110 13.42 -0.20 -3.10
CA GLN A 110 12.94 -0.95 -1.93
C GLN A 110 12.81 -0.05 -0.70
N LYS A 111 13.72 0.90 -0.49
CA LYS A 111 13.59 1.90 0.59
C LYS A 111 12.39 2.81 0.35
N TRP A 112 12.21 3.28 -0.88
CA TRP A 112 11.03 4.07 -1.24
C TRP A 112 9.73 3.30 -1.02
N LEU A 113 9.70 2.01 -1.34
CA LEU A 113 8.50 1.19 -1.13
C LEU A 113 8.13 1.07 0.36
N ASN A 114 9.12 1.00 1.26
CA ASN A 114 8.88 1.06 2.70
C ASN A 114 8.21 2.38 3.11
N GLU A 115 8.73 3.51 2.59
CA GLU A 115 8.13 4.83 2.83
C GLU A 115 6.71 4.94 2.29
N GLU A 116 6.45 4.38 1.10
CA GLU A 116 5.13 4.43 0.48
C GLU A 116 4.11 3.55 1.18
N GLU A 117 4.50 2.40 1.75
CA GLU A 117 3.63 1.56 2.57
C GLU A 117 3.14 2.32 3.82
N GLU A 118 4.04 3.05 4.49
CA GLU A 118 3.67 3.89 5.62
C GLU A 118 2.76 5.06 5.21
N LYS A 119 3.10 5.75 4.13
CA LYS A 119 2.32 6.89 3.62
C LYS A 119 0.90 6.48 3.22
N VAL A 120 0.74 5.40 2.46
CA VAL A 120 -0.60 4.97 2.01
C VAL A 120 -1.47 4.54 3.19
N GLN A 121 -0.89 3.98 4.25
CA GLN A 121 -1.63 3.67 5.46
C GLN A 121 -2.13 4.95 6.15
N VAL A 122 -1.29 5.98 6.25
CA VAL A 122 -1.69 7.30 6.80
C VAL A 122 -2.81 7.92 5.96
N VAL A 123 -2.71 7.88 4.64
CA VAL A 123 -3.75 8.39 3.73
C VAL A 123 -5.06 7.61 3.89
N LYS A 124 -5.01 6.28 4.00
CA LYS A 124 -6.19 5.45 4.30
C LYS A 124 -6.86 5.88 5.59
N ASP A 125 -6.09 6.05 6.66
CA ASP A 125 -6.62 6.43 7.96
C ASP A 125 -7.23 7.85 7.92
N GLN A 126 -6.61 8.78 7.20
CA GLN A 126 -7.14 10.13 6.98
C GLN A 126 -8.48 10.10 6.23
N ILE A 127 -8.61 9.31 5.17
CA ILE A 127 -9.85 9.14 4.41
C ILE A 127 -10.95 8.58 5.31
N ASN A 128 -10.69 7.46 5.98
CA ASN A 128 -11.67 6.79 6.82
C ASN A 128 -12.14 7.68 7.98
N ASN A 129 -11.21 8.36 8.65
CA ASN A 129 -11.53 9.25 9.77
C ASN A 129 -12.34 10.48 9.32
N SER A 130 -11.97 11.10 8.19
CA SER A 130 -12.70 12.24 7.65
C SER A 130 -14.14 11.87 7.24
N ILE A 131 -14.32 10.71 6.61
CA ILE A 131 -15.64 10.18 6.26
C ILE A 131 -16.48 9.93 7.53
N ALA A 132 -15.93 9.22 8.51
CA ALA A 132 -16.64 8.90 9.75
C ALA A 132 -17.07 10.17 10.50
N LYS A 133 -16.20 11.19 10.58
CA LYS A 133 -16.51 12.49 11.19
C LYS A 133 -17.64 13.21 10.46
N ALA A 134 -17.58 13.27 9.14
CA ALA A 134 -18.61 13.91 8.32
C ALA A 134 -19.98 13.22 8.46
N GLU A 135 -20.00 11.88 8.43
CA GLU A 135 -21.24 11.11 8.61
C GLU A 135 -21.85 11.33 9.99
N ALA A 136 -21.03 11.33 11.04
CA ALA A 136 -21.50 11.58 12.40
C ALA A 136 -22.13 12.98 12.56
N LEU A 137 -21.53 14.01 11.95
CA LEU A 137 -22.09 15.37 11.97
C LEU A 137 -23.42 15.45 11.20
N LEU A 138 -23.50 14.81 10.02
CA LEU A 138 -24.71 14.79 9.21
C LEU A 138 -25.85 13.97 9.84
N ALA A 139 -25.52 12.94 10.61
CA ALA A 139 -26.53 12.16 11.35
C ALA A 139 -27.17 12.99 12.45
N LYS A 140 -26.39 13.71 13.28
CA LYS A 140 -26.91 14.60 14.33
C LYS A 140 -27.88 15.65 13.80
N ALA A 141 -27.58 16.23 12.64
CA ALA A 141 -28.42 17.24 11.99
C ALA A 141 -29.77 16.71 11.47
N LYS A 142 -30.06 15.44 11.53
CA LYS A 142 -31.36 14.84 11.15
C LYS A 142 -32.25 14.56 12.36
N GLU A 143 -31.67 14.59 13.56
CA GLU A 143 -32.37 14.32 14.82
C GLU A 143 -32.89 15.61 15.49
N GLU A 144 -32.39 16.78 15.04
CA GLU A 144 -32.87 18.13 15.44
C GLU A 144 -33.95 18.65 14.49
#